data_8c2f5c95c158522513bc34c5c93b93b3
#
_entry.id   8c2f5c95c158522513bc34c5c93b93b3
#
_cell.length_a   1.000
_cell.length_b   1.000
_cell.length_c   1.000
_cell.angle_alpha   90.00
_cell.angle_beta   90.00
_cell.angle_gamma   90.00
#
_symmetry.space_group_name_H-M   'P 1'
#
loop_
_entity.id
_entity.type
_entity.pdbx_description
1 polymer ?
#
loop_
_entity_poly.entity_id
_entity_poly.type
_entity_poly.pdbx_seq_one_letter_code
_entity_poly.pdbx_strand_id
1 'polypeptide(L)'
;IWYQGESNTDHYKDYYEIAMLYADSVIMAGTHTLTQNYQDVFVNPCNYLVVNGDDVIFELPFAKLSTGNTGYIQGPTYSAYEGNTVGAWGAASGNGRLSAFYRFLFRDNDIRREFVNGMWYYSYVQNADGVMVDTVYIRNDYTVHNNKWSKLWTAESNALGSETTGSTGINFPYMRYADVLLMYAEAANELN
;
A
#
# COMPACT_ATOMS: atom_id res chain seq x y z
N ILE A 1 14.95 -11.28 12.02
CA ILE A 1 15.30 -12.66 11.62
C ILE A 1 14.90 -13.57 12.76
N TRP A 2 13.81 -14.30 12.59
CA TRP A 2 13.37 -15.28 13.57
C TRP A 2 14.21 -16.54 13.42
N TYR A 3 15.18 -16.73 14.28
CA TYR A 3 15.88 -18.00 14.41
C TYR A 3 15.16 -18.86 15.43
N GLN A 4 14.27 -19.72 14.99
CA GLN A 4 13.70 -20.76 15.85
C GLN A 4 14.59 -21.99 15.77
N GLY A 5 15.25 -22.33 16.87
CA GLY A 5 15.72 -23.68 17.11
C GLY A 5 17.16 -23.93 17.46
N GLU A 6 18.01 -22.94 17.64
CA GLU A 6 19.34 -23.19 18.19
C GLU A 6 19.47 -22.59 19.59
N SER A 7 19.90 -23.44 20.52
CA SER A 7 20.15 -23.07 21.91
C SER A 7 21.40 -22.21 22.13
N ASN A 8 21.96 -21.67 21.05
CA ASN A 8 23.15 -20.85 21.11
C ASN A 8 22.76 -19.38 21.02
N THR A 9 22.56 -18.79 22.17
CA THR A 9 22.13 -17.39 22.35
C THR A 9 23.18 -16.36 21.93
N ASP A 10 24.40 -16.76 21.59
CA ASP A 10 25.48 -15.80 21.31
C ASP A 10 25.55 -15.41 19.82
N HIS A 11 25.08 -16.26 18.90
CA HIS A 11 25.14 -15.95 17.48
C HIS A 11 24.13 -14.91 16.97
N TYR A 12 23.07 -14.61 17.73
CA TYR A 12 22.11 -13.59 17.29
C TYR A 12 22.76 -12.21 17.22
N LYS A 13 23.72 -11.91 18.09
CA LYS A 13 24.45 -10.63 18.08
C LYS A 13 25.29 -10.48 16.81
N ASP A 14 25.96 -11.54 16.38
CA ASP A 14 26.73 -11.53 15.14
C ASP A 14 25.85 -11.17 13.94
N TYR A 15 24.64 -11.72 13.90
CA TYR A 15 23.68 -11.39 12.82
C TYR A 15 23.15 -9.96 12.89
N TYR A 16 22.93 -9.43 14.09
CA TYR A 16 22.55 -8.03 14.24
C TYR A 16 23.68 -7.07 13.90
N GLU A 17 24.93 -7.40 14.22
CA GLU A 17 26.11 -6.64 13.76
C GLU A 17 26.18 -6.58 12.23
N ILE A 18 25.99 -7.70 11.57
CA ILE A 18 25.97 -7.79 10.10
C ILE A 18 24.79 -6.98 9.53
N ALA A 19 23.60 -7.12 10.10
CA ALA A 19 22.42 -6.37 9.67
C ALA A 19 22.64 -4.86 9.82
N MET A 20 23.18 -4.43 10.94
CA MET A 20 23.52 -3.03 11.20
C MET A 20 24.55 -2.50 10.20
N LEU A 21 25.61 -3.26 9.93
CA LEU A 21 26.66 -2.89 8.98
C LEU A 21 26.12 -2.65 7.57
N TYR A 22 25.28 -3.57 7.08
CA TYR A 22 24.70 -3.43 5.73
C TYR A 22 23.65 -2.32 5.66
N ALA A 23 22.83 -2.17 6.69
CA ALA A 23 21.88 -1.07 6.76
C ALA A 23 22.60 0.29 6.80
N ASP A 24 23.64 0.40 7.61
CA ASP A 24 24.50 1.59 7.67
C ASP A 24 25.13 1.92 6.32
N SER A 25 25.60 0.91 5.60
CA SER A 25 26.18 1.08 4.27
C SER A 25 25.18 1.70 3.28
N VAL A 26 23.91 1.32 3.33
CA VAL A 26 22.85 1.91 2.50
C VAL A 26 22.56 3.36 2.94
N ILE A 27 22.53 3.60 4.25
CA ILE A 27 22.30 4.95 4.82
C ILE A 27 23.42 5.89 4.41
N MET A 28 24.68 5.46 4.56
CA MET A 28 25.86 6.26 4.25
C MET A 28 26.05 6.49 2.75
N ALA A 29 25.53 5.62 1.90
CA ALA A 29 25.53 5.82 0.46
C ALA A 29 24.73 7.07 0.03
N GLY A 30 23.75 7.48 0.83
CA GLY A 30 22.97 8.69 0.60
C GLY A 30 22.19 8.72 -0.73
N THR A 31 21.94 7.55 -1.32
CA THR A 31 21.26 7.43 -2.62
C THR A 31 19.75 7.42 -2.52
N HIS A 32 19.23 7.20 -1.32
CA HIS A 32 17.80 7.14 -1.03
C HIS A 32 17.41 8.07 0.12
N THR A 33 16.16 8.52 0.11
CA THR A 33 15.58 9.36 1.16
C THR A 33 14.15 8.92 1.45
N LEU A 34 13.64 9.23 2.64
CA LEU A 34 12.23 9.03 2.91
C LEU A 34 11.37 9.95 2.05
N THR A 35 10.31 9.42 1.49
CA THR A 35 9.27 10.22 0.84
C THR A 35 8.66 11.17 1.86
N GLN A 36 8.69 12.49 1.56
CA GLN A 36 8.30 13.51 2.53
C GLN A 36 6.83 13.45 2.90
N ASN A 37 5.96 13.21 1.92
CA ASN A 37 4.55 13.06 2.15
C ASN A 37 4.21 11.57 2.25
N TYR A 38 3.68 11.15 3.39
CA TYR A 38 3.34 9.75 3.63
C TYR A 38 2.37 9.15 2.60
N GLN A 39 1.44 9.95 2.08
CA GLN A 39 0.50 9.48 1.06
C GLN A 39 1.20 9.11 -0.25
N ASP A 40 2.22 9.87 -0.63
CA ASP A 40 2.92 9.69 -1.90
C ASP A 40 3.66 8.35 -1.99
N VAL A 41 4.04 7.77 -0.85
CA VAL A 41 4.59 6.41 -0.77
C VAL A 41 3.68 5.39 -1.47
N PHE A 42 2.38 5.60 -1.43
CA PHE A 42 1.37 4.68 -1.99
C PHE A 42 0.73 5.21 -3.26
N VAL A 43 0.60 6.52 -3.39
CA VAL A 43 -0.04 7.16 -4.55
C VAL A 43 0.89 7.14 -5.77
N ASN A 44 2.19 7.40 -5.57
CA ASN A 44 3.15 7.41 -6.68
C ASN A 44 3.23 6.09 -7.44
N PRO A 45 3.36 4.92 -6.79
CA PRO A 45 3.31 3.63 -7.49
C PRO A 45 1.99 3.40 -8.23
N CYS A 46 0.86 3.87 -7.69
CA CYS A 46 -0.43 3.79 -8.36
C CYS A 46 -0.49 4.64 -9.63
N ASN A 47 0.30 5.70 -9.70
CA ASN A 47 0.42 6.55 -10.89
C ASN A 47 1.61 6.19 -11.78
N TYR A 48 2.23 5.04 -11.52
CA TYR A 48 3.41 4.57 -12.27
C TYR A 48 4.58 5.58 -12.23
N LEU A 49 4.65 6.36 -11.17
CA LEU A 49 5.71 7.34 -10.96
C LEU A 49 6.88 6.65 -10.26
N VAL A 50 8.02 6.67 -10.93
CA VAL A 50 9.30 6.24 -10.34
C VAL A 50 10.10 7.50 -10.05
N VAL A 51 10.38 7.74 -8.77
CA VAL A 51 11.19 8.88 -8.33
C VAL A 51 12.55 8.33 -7.91
N ASN A 52 13.59 8.67 -8.65
CA ASN A 52 14.94 8.25 -8.35
C ASN A 52 15.41 8.82 -7.00
N GLY A 53 15.94 7.95 -6.15
CA GLY A 53 16.47 8.33 -4.85
C GLY A 53 15.41 8.59 -3.78
N ASP A 54 14.17 8.23 -4.04
CA ASP A 54 13.13 8.24 -3.00
C ASP A 54 13.16 6.98 -2.10
N ASP A 55 12.06 6.72 -1.44
CA ASP A 55 11.92 5.64 -0.46
C ASP A 55 12.02 4.22 -1.06
N VAL A 56 11.75 4.01 -2.35
CA VAL A 56 11.72 2.68 -2.96
C VAL A 56 13.11 2.23 -3.38
N ILE A 57 13.63 1.16 -2.75
CA ILE A 57 14.92 0.54 -3.09
C ILE A 57 14.73 -0.60 -4.08
N PHE A 58 13.73 -1.45 -3.84
CA PHE A 58 13.42 -2.59 -4.69
C PHE A 58 11.93 -2.82 -4.77
N GLU A 59 11.43 -2.97 -6.00
CA GLU A 59 10.03 -3.28 -6.26
C GLU A 59 9.88 -4.43 -7.24
N LEU A 60 8.76 -5.13 -7.15
CA LEU A 60 8.34 -6.13 -8.11
C LEU A 60 7.53 -5.42 -9.20
N PRO A 61 8.05 -5.34 -10.42
CA PRO A 61 7.38 -4.65 -11.51
C PRO A 61 6.24 -5.49 -12.08
N PHE A 62 5.15 -4.82 -12.39
CA PHE A 62 4.04 -5.38 -13.15
C PHE A 62 3.81 -4.58 -14.43
N ALA A 63 3.41 -5.27 -15.50
CA ALA A 63 3.10 -4.59 -16.75
C ALA A 63 1.82 -3.76 -16.57
N LYS A 64 1.93 -2.46 -16.85
CA LYS A 64 0.83 -1.51 -16.76
C LYS A 64 -0.41 -2.02 -17.50
N LEU A 65 -1.55 -2.01 -16.83
CA LEU A 65 -2.85 -2.47 -17.36
C LEU A 65 -2.88 -3.91 -17.87
N SER A 66 -1.91 -4.74 -17.50
CA SER A 66 -1.78 -6.10 -18.03
C SER A 66 -1.62 -7.16 -16.97
N THR A 67 -0.83 -6.90 -15.92
CA THR A 67 -0.52 -7.88 -14.87
C THR A 67 -0.66 -7.27 -13.48
N GLY A 68 -0.63 -8.13 -12.46
CA GLY A 68 -0.71 -7.72 -11.06
C GLY A 68 -2.11 -7.29 -10.64
N ASN A 69 -2.50 -7.74 -9.48
CA ASN A 69 -3.83 -7.47 -8.93
C ASN A 69 -3.80 -6.68 -7.60
N THR A 70 -2.68 -6.01 -7.34
CA THR A 70 -2.49 -5.24 -6.10
C THR A 70 -3.64 -4.26 -5.88
N GLY A 71 -3.96 -3.43 -6.87
CA GLY A 71 -5.05 -2.47 -6.76
C GLY A 71 -6.45 -3.09 -6.75
N TYR A 72 -6.60 -4.35 -7.16
CA TYR A 72 -7.85 -5.08 -7.06
C TYR A 72 -8.08 -5.65 -5.65
N ILE A 73 -7.03 -6.18 -5.04
CA ILE A 73 -7.09 -6.79 -3.70
C ILE A 73 -7.02 -5.75 -2.60
N GLN A 74 -6.15 -4.77 -2.77
CA GLN A 74 -5.93 -3.67 -1.83
C GLN A 74 -6.91 -2.53 -2.10
N GLY A 75 -7.15 -1.74 -1.09
CA GLY A 75 -8.09 -0.65 -1.19
C GLY A 75 -9.52 -1.03 -0.86
N PRO A 76 -10.42 -0.06 -0.89
CA PRO A 76 -11.83 -0.27 -0.61
C PRO A 76 -12.52 -1.16 -1.64
N THR A 77 -13.57 -1.83 -1.22
CA THR A 77 -14.44 -2.55 -2.15
C THR A 77 -15.04 -1.56 -3.16
N TYR A 78 -15.01 -1.93 -4.41
CA TYR A 78 -15.71 -1.24 -5.47
C TYR A 78 -16.66 -2.23 -6.14
N SER A 79 -17.94 -2.01 -5.94
CA SER A 79 -18.97 -2.74 -6.64
C SER A 79 -19.50 -1.85 -7.77
N ALA A 80 -18.99 -2.07 -8.93
CA ALA A 80 -19.40 -1.37 -10.12
C ALA A 80 -20.63 -2.04 -10.69
N TYR A 81 -21.84 -1.72 -10.23
CA TYR A 81 -22.94 -2.43 -10.82
C TYR A 81 -24.30 -1.72 -10.74
N GLU A 82 -24.71 -1.16 -11.85
CA GLU A 82 -26.11 -1.13 -12.27
C GLU A 82 -26.16 -1.52 -13.75
N GLY A 83 -26.86 -2.62 -14.04
CA GLY A 83 -27.15 -3.00 -15.43
C GLY A 83 -25.97 -3.42 -16.29
N ASN A 84 -24.99 -4.15 -15.75
CA ASN A 84 -23.76 -4.58 -16.46
C ASN A 84 -22.80 -3.46 -16.88
N THR A 85 -22.97 -2.27 -16.37
CA THR A 85 -22.04 -1.17 -16.62
C THR A 85 -21.03 -1.07 -15.46
N VAL A 86 -19.77 -1.03 -15.80
CA VAL A 86 -18.68 -0.95 -14.81
C VAL A 86 -18.14 0.48 -14.84
N GLY A 87 -17.93 1.08 -13.67
CA GLY A 87 -17.37 2.43 -13.58
C GLY A 87 -15.92 2.51 -14.00
N ALA A 88 -15.39 3.73 -14.01
CA ALA A 88 -14.07 4.06 -14.55
C ALA A 88 -12.92 3.23 -13.96
N TRP A 89 -13.03 2.84 -12.69
CA TRP A 89 -11.98 2.05 -12.01
C TRP A 89 -12.17 0.55 -12.07
N GLY A 90 -13.20 0.04 -12.70
CA GLY A 90 -13.51 -1.38 -12.69
C GLY A 90 -13.88 -1.89 -11.29
N ALA A 91 -13.93 -3.19 -11.10
CA ALA A 91 -14.22 -3.80 -9.80
C ALA A 91 -12.96 -3.85 -8.90
N ALA A 92 -13.16 -3.78 -7.58
CA ALA A 92 -12.15 -4.08 -6.58
C ALA A 92 -12.76 -4.93 -5.46
N SER A 93 -12.05 -5.99 -5.06
CA SER A 93 -12.57 -6.94 -4.07
C SER A 93 -12.49 -6.45 -2.64
N GLY A 94 -11.52 -5.56 -2.35
CA GLY A 94 -11.28 -5.07 -1.00
C GLY A 94 -10.96 -6.19 0.00
N ASN A 95 -10.27 -7.24 -0.42
CA ASN A 95 -9.98 -8.40 0.42
C ASN A 95 -8.94 -8.10 1.52
N GLY A 96 -8.17 -7.04 1.37
CA GLY A 96 -7.23 -6.55 2.38
C GLY A 96 -7.93 -5.88 3.56
N ARG A 97 -8.83 -6.61 4.24
CA ARG A 97 -9.58 -6.06 5.38
C ARG A 97 -8.71 -5.99 6.63
N LEU A 98 -8.88 -4.91 7.36
CA LEU A 98 -8.25 -4.67 8.64
C LEU A 98 -9.28 -4.82 9.77
N SER A 99 -8.80 -5.14 10.98
CA SER A 99 -9.65 -5.06 12.16
C SER A 99 -10.07 -3.62 12.42
N ALA A 100 -11.35 -3.38 12.74
CA ALA A 100 -11.82 -2.07 13.17
C ALA A 100 -11.05 -1.55 14.38
N PHE A 101 -10.68 -2.45 15.29
CA PHE A 101 -9.85 -2.09 16.44
C PHE A 101 -8.52 -1.46 16.03
N TYR A 102 -7.89 -1.94 14.95
CA TYR A 102 -6.64 -1.38 14.44
C TYR A 102 -6.78 0.11 14.07
N ARG A 103 -7.92 0.50 13.46
CA ARG A 103 -8.18 1.91 13.14
C ARG A 103 -8.21 2.80 14.39
N PHE A 104 -8.77 2.32 15.47
CA PHE A 104 -8.90 3.08 16.72
C PHE A 104 -7.60 3.17 17.54
N LEU A 105 -6.54 2.46 17.14
CA LEU A 105 -5.20 2.65 17.71
C LEU A 105 -4.54 3.96 17.27
N PHE A 106 -5.00 4.53 16.17
CA PHE A 106 -4.47 5.81 15.65
C PHE A 106 -5.26 6.98 16.23
N ARG A 107 -4.56 8.07 16.52
CA ARG A 107 -5.18 9.32 16.95
C ARG A 107 -5.99 9.94 15.80
N ASP A 108 -6.93 10.81 16.14
CA ASP A 108 -7.83 11.43 15.16
C ASP A 108 -7.09 12.29 14.11
N ASN A 109 -5.94 12.85 14.47
CA ASN A 109 -5.11 13.66 13.58
C ASN A 109 -3.99 12.86 12.90
N ASP A 110 -3.94 11.54 13.07
CA ASP A 110 -2.96 10.69 12.40
C ASP A 110 -3.44 10.38 10.96
N ILE A 111 -2.68 10.85 9.99
CA ILE A 111 -3.00 10.64 8.57
C ILE A 111 -3.16 9.16 8.20
N ARG A 112 -2.48 8.27 8.90
CA ARG A 112 -2.58 6.82 8.68
C ARG A 112 -3.98 6.30 9.01
N ARG A 113 -4.68 6.94 9.94
CA ARG A 113 -6.05 6.56 10.30
C ARG A 113 -7.01 6.76 9.13
N GLU A 114 -6.93 7.88 8.46
CA GLU A 114 -7.87 8.21 7.38
C GLU A 114 -7.40 7.67 6.03
N PHE A 115 -6.12 7.78 5.75
CA PHE A 115 -5.58 7.37 4.46
C PHE A 115 -5.41 5.86 4.33
N VAL A 116 -4.87 5.18 5.36
CA VAL A 116 -4.59 3.73 5.31
C VAL A 116 -5.78 2.88 5.71
N ASN A 117 -6.59 3.37 6.64
CA ASN A 117 -7.66 2.60 7.28
C ASN A 117 -9.03 3.10 6.79
N GLY A 118 -9.35 2.89 5.53
CA GLY A 118 -10.57 3.39 4.92
C GLY A 118 -11.84 2.68 5.42
N MET A 119 -12.81 3.47 5.87
CA MET A 119 -14.15 2.99 6.22
C MET A 119 -15.17 3.42 5.16
N TRP A 120 -14.86 3.22 3.90
CA TRP A 120 -15.73 3.55 2.78
C TRP A 120 -15.68 2.48 1.70
N TYR A 121 -16.64 2.53 0.82
CA TYR A 121 -16.69 1.74 -0.40
C TYR A 121 -17.16 2.61 -1.56
N TYR A 122 -16.96 2.15 -2.76
CA TYR A 122 -17.41 2.84 -3.96
C TYR A 122 -18.51 2.08 -4.64
N SER A 123 -19.38 2.81 -5.31
CA SER A 123 -20.39 2.23 -6.19
C SER A 123 -20.56 3.13 -7.41
N TYR A 124 -20.84 2.53 -8.53
CA TYR A 124 -21.18 3.21 -9.77
C TYR A 124 -22.70 3.26 -9.86
N VAL A 125 -23.24 4.43 -9.63
CA VAL A 125 -24.69 4.61 -9.49
C VAL A 125 -25.19 5.79 -10.34
N GLN A 126 -26.47 5.75 -10.68
CA GLN A 126 -27.12 6.85 -11.37
C GLN A 126 -27.37 8.01 -10.40
N ASN A 127 -26.93 9.22 -10.76
CA ASN A 127 -27.22 10.42 -10.01
C ASN A 127 -28.64 10.96 -10.29
N ALA A 128 -29.00 12.07 -9.67
CA ALA A 128 -30.32 12.69 -9.84
C ALA A 128 -30.61 13.15 -11.27
N ASP A 129 -29.57 13.39 -12.07
CA ASP A 129 -29.68 13.82 -13.48
C ASP A 129 -29.72 12.64 -14.46
N GLY A 130 -29.74 11.41 -13.96
CA GLY A 130 -29.76 10.20 -14.76
C GLY A 130 -28.38 9.79 -15.31
N VAL A 131 -27.30 10.42 -14.85
CA VAL A 131 -25.92 10.14 -15.27
C VAL A 131 -25.27 9.16 -14.31
N MET A 132 -24.60 8.15 -14.87
CA MET A 132 -23.83 7.19 -14.08
C MET A 132 -22.53 7.83 -13.55
N VAL A 133 -22.34 7.78 -12.24
CA VAL A 133 -21.20 8.39 -11.54
C VAL A 133 -20.64 7.46 -10.47
N ASP A 134 -19.34 7.56 -10.26
CA ASP A 134 -18.70 6.91 -9.12
C ASP A 134 -19.00 7.68 -7.84
N THR A 135 -19.55 7.00 -6.86
CA THR A 135 -19.96 7.58 -5.59
C THR A 135 -19.31 6.84 -4.42
N VAL A 136 -18.80 7.62 -3.47
CA VAL A 136 -18.21 7.10 -2.24
C VAL A 136 -19.27 7.02 -1.15
N TYR A 137 -19.36 5.88 -0.51
CA TYR A 137 -20.22 5.66 0.64
C TYR A 137 -19.39 5.34 1.89
N ILE A 138 -19.76 5.94 3.01
CA ILE A 138 -19.14 5.59 4.29
C ILE A 138 -19.79 4.32 4.83
N ARG A 139 -18.95 3.39 5.30
CA ARG A 139 -19.44 2.17 5.96
C ARG A 139 -19.77 2.43 7.42
N ASN A 140 -20.85 1.83 7.86
CA ASN A 140 -21.30 1.82 9.25
C ASN A 140 -21.21 0.43 9.91
N ASP A 141 -20.65 -0.55 9.20
CA ASP A 141 -20.52 -1.95 9.62
C ASP A 141 -19.14 -2.28 10.24
N TYR A 142 -18.37 -1.25 10.57
CA TYR A 142 -16.99 -1.39 11.09
C TYR A 142 -16.03 -2.16 10.18
N THR A 143 -16.36 -2.33 8.91
CA THR A 143 -15.43 -2.90 7.94
C THR A 143 -14.41 -1.85 7.52
N VAL A 144 -13.16 -2.12 7.82
CA VAL A 144 -12.02 -1.27 7.47
C VAL A 144 -11.23 -1.93 6.36
N HIS A 145 -10.90 -1.19 5.33
CA HIS A 145 -10.07 -1.65 4.23
C HIS A 145 -8.69 -1.02 4.31
N ASN A 146 -7.67 -1.79 3.91
CA ASN A 146 -6.37 -1.23 3.63
C ASN A 146 -6.45 -0.42 2.35
N ASN A 147 -6.28 0.89 2.46
CA ASN A 147 -6.42 1.81 1.34
C ASN A 147 -5.10 2.12 0.61
N LYS A 148 -4.02 1.47 0.99
CA LYS A 148 -2.76 1.51 0.25
C LYS A 148 -2.95 0.90 -1.13
N TRP A 149 -2.30 1.48 -2.13
CA TRP A 149 -2.34 1.00 -3.52
C TRP A 149 -3.75 0.83 -4.10
N SER A 150 -4.67 1.67 -3.67
CA SER A 150 -6.02 1.68 -4.20
C SER A 150 -6.04 2.10 -5.66
N LYS A 151 -6.92 1.47 -6.45
CA LYS A 151 -7.21 1.90 -7.83
C LYS A 151 -7.62 3.37 -7.94
N LEU A 152 -8.19 3.94 -6.90
CA LEU A 152 -8.60 5.35 -6.89
C LEU A 152 -7.45 6.33 -6.96
N TRP A 153 -6.27 5.90 -6.57
CA TRP A 153 -5.09 6.74 -6.66
C TRP A 153 -4.49 6.77 -8.06
N THR A 154 -4.99 5.95 -8.98
CA THR A 154 -4.50 5.95 -10.37
C THR A 154 -5.09 7.12 -11.15
N ALA A 155 -4.22 7.98 -11.70
CA ALA A 155 -4.65 9.09 -12.57
C ALA A 155 -5.28 8.59 -13.89
N GLU A 156 -4.98 7.37 -14.28
CA GLU A 156 -5.48 6.74 -15.50
C GLU A 156 -6.61 5.74 -15.22
N SER A 157 -7.42 6.00 -14.21
CA SER A 157 -8.54 5.14 -13.83
C SER A 157 -9.44 4.78 -15.03
N ASN A 158 -9.71 5.73 -15.90
CA ASN A 158 -10.50 5.52 -17.12
C ASN A 158 -9.84 4.57 -18.12
N ALA A 159 -8.51 4.45 -18.12
CA ALA A 159 -7.77 3.56 -18.98
C ALA A 159 -7.68 2.12 -18.44
N LEU A 160 -7.92 1.94 -17.14
CA LEU A 160 -7.96 0.60 -16.52
C LEU A 160 -9.13 -0.24 -17.02
N GLY A 161 -10.04 0.34 -17.74
CA GLY A 161 -11.17 -0.31 -18.37
C GLY A 161 -12.00 -1.12 -17.40
N SER A 162 -13.26 -1.13 -17.62
CA SER A 162 -14.24 -1.91 -16.85
C SER A 162 -13.96 -3.41 -16.84
N GLU A 163 -13.17 -3.90 -17.77
CA GLU A 163 -13.02 -5.33 -18.02
C GLU A 163 -11.94 -5.98 -17.15
N THR A 164 -11.00 -5.22 -16.63
CA THR A 164 -9.90 -5.79 -15.85
C THR A 164 -10.16 -5.68 -14.36
N THR A 165 -10.77 -6.70 -13.83
CA THR A 165 -10.93 -6.86 -12.39
C THR A 165 -9.59 -7.03 -11.67
N GLY A 166 -8.52 -7.41 -12.36
CA GLY A 166 -7.24 -7.77 -11.77
C GLY A 166 -6.05 -6.92 -12.18
N SER A 167 -5.79 -6.80 -13.43
CA SER A 167 -4.49 -6.36 -13.99
C SER A 167 -4.23 -4.84 -13.86
N THR A 168 -3.92 -4.37 -12.69
CA THR A 168 -3.70 -2.93 -12.43
C THR A 168 -2.32 -2.43 -12.83
N GLY A 169 -1.32 -3.31 -12.90
CA GLY A 169 0.07 -2.93 -13.18
C GLY A 169 0.73 -2.10 -12.08
N ILE A 170 0.12 -2.02 -10.91
CA ILE A 170 0.71 -1.30 -9.77
C ILE A 170 1.85 -2.13 -9.23
N ASN A 171 3.06 -1.59 -9.26
CA ASN A 171 4.24 -2.24 -8.73
C ASN A 171 4.14 -2.44 -7.21
N PHE A 172 4.71 -3.53 -6.73
CA PHE A 172 4.74 -3.80 -5.30
C PHE A 172 6.12 -3.47 -4.73
N PRO A 173 6.25 -2.45 -3.86
CA PRO A 173 7.51 -2.12 -3.22
C PRO A 173 7.87 -3.23 -2.22
N TYR A 174 8.91 -3.99 -2.55
CA TYR A 174 9.38 -5.10 -1.73
C TYR A 174 10.30 -4.62 -0.61
N MET A 175 11.15 -3.62 -0.90
CA MET A 175 12.06 -3.01 0.07
C MET A 175 12.09 -1.50 -0.11
N ARG A 176 11.96 -0.79 0.98
CA ARG A 176 12.01 0.67 1.03
C ARG A 176 13.10 1.15 1.97
N TYR A 177 13.52 2.39 1.79
CA TYR A 177 14.49 3.02 2.67
C TYR A 177 14.02 3.10 4.13
N ALA A 178 12.71 3.27 4.33
CA ALA A 178 12.09 3.15 5.65
C ALA A 178 12.36 1.80 6.31
N ASP A 179 12.33 0.70 5.56
CA ASP A 179 12.62 -0.65 6.08
C ASP A 179 14.08 -0.75 6.51
N VAL A 180 15.01 -0.17 5.75
CA VAL A 180 16.45 -0.15 6.11
C VAL A 180 16.69 0.63 7.41
N LEU A 181 16.05 1.79 7.56
CA LEU A 181 16.15 2.57 8.79
C LEU A 181 15.61 1.81 10.01
N LEU A 182 14.51 1.08 9.85
CA LEU A 182 13.95 0.24 10.91
C LEU A 182 14.83 -0.96 11.23
N MET A 183 15.42 -1.62 10.21
CA MET A 183 16.39 -2.71 10.40
C MET A 183 17.62 -2.23 11.17
N TYR A 184 18.13 -1.04 10.82
CA TYR A 184 19.24 -0.43 11.54
C TYR A 184 18.88 -0.17 13.02
N ALA A 185 17.73 0.44 13.24
CA ALA A 185 17.28 0.78 14.59
C ALA A 185 17.04 -0.48 15.46
N GLU A 186 16.45 -1.53 14.89
CA GLU A 186 16.27 -2.82 15.56
C GLU A 186 17.62 -3.43 15.92
N ALA A 187 18.53 -3.53 14.95
CA ALA A 187 19.86 -4.10 15.19
C ALA A 187 20.63 -3.32 16.25
N ALA A 188 20.61 -1.99 16.21
CA ALA A 188 21.26 -1.15 17.20
C ALA A 188 20.66 -1.32 18.61
N ASN A 189 19.35 -1.52 18.72
CA ASN A 189 18.67 -1.76 19.99
C ASN A 189 19.03 -3.13 20.58
N GLU A 190 19.15 -4.16 19.75
CA GLU A 190 19.48 -5.53 20.20
C GLU A 190 20.96 -5.70 20.60
N LEU A 191 21.83 -4.82 20.10
CA LEU A 191 23.26 -4.83 20.42
C LEU A 191 23.62 -4.03 21.67
N ASN A 192 22.72 -3.18 22.20
CA ASN A 192 22.89 -2.45 23.44
C ASN A 192 22.52 -3.31 24.67
#